data_15ae71074f39658d3d352008b1da7703
#
_entry.id   15ae71074f39658d3d352008b1da7703
#
_cell.length_a   1.000
_cell.length_b   1.000
_cell.length_c   1.000
_cell.angle_alpha   90.00
_cell.angle_beta   90.00
_cell.angle_gamma   90.00
#
_symmetry.space_group_name_H-M   'P 1'
#
loop_
_entity.id
_entity.type
_entity.pdbx_description
1 polymer ?
#
loop_
_entity_poly.entity_id
_entity_poly.type
_entity_poly.pdbx_seq_one_letter_code
_entity_poly.pdbx_strand_id
1 'polypeptide(L)'
;MTAHGLPGDVTRVETAFGTFDVAAGDIVSFPAGLPGFEECRRFVVLSSRELEPFKCLQSVEGPSASFLAVDPRRAFPDYRCALSDVDRVRLGEPDEATLVWLAIVTVTAEETIVNLRAPVVVNPARMLGYQLMPSNSLYPLRYELTQLY
;
A
#
# COMPACT_ATOMS: atom_id res chain seq x y z
N MET A 1 2.59 8.29 29.44
CA MET A 1 2.80 7.70 29.35
C MET A 1 2.88 7.20 29.26
N THR A 2 2.52 7.64 28.91
CA THR A 2 2.79 7.14 28.64
C THR A 2 2.87 6.51 28.70
N ALA A 3 2.95 6.97 28.93
CA ALA A 3 3.18 6.36 28.82
C ALA A 3 3.07 5.69 28.66
N HIS A 4 3.71 5.76 28.49
CA HIS A 4 3.47 4.95 28.37
C HIS A 4 3.20 3.96 27.85
N GLY A 5 4.70 3.39 27.64
CA GLY A 5 4.27 2.15 27.16
C GLY A 5 2.79 1.98 26.94
N LEU A 6 2.15 2.97 26.59
CA LEU A 6 0.75 2.87 26.25
C LEU A 6 0.60 2.21 24.88
N PRO A 7 -0.38 1.29 24.74
CA PRO A 7 -0.74 0.83 23.40
C PRO A 7 -1.10 2.05 22.57
N GLY A 8 -0.46 2.24 21.47
CA GLY A 8 -0.70 3.41 20.67
C GLY A 8 0.25 4.55 20.94
N ASP A 9 1.41 4.25 21.52
CA ASP A 9 2.50 5.22 21.49
C ASP A 9 2.67 5.67 20.05
N VAL A 10 2.73 6.99 19.85
CA VAL A 10 2.71 7.60 18.54
C VAL A 10 4.10 8.07 18.20
N THR A 11 4.55 7.68 16.99
CA THR A 11 5.78 8.15 16.40
C THR A 11 5.46 9.07 15.24
N ARG A 12 6.13 10.20 15.17
CA ARG A 12 5.97 11.12 14.06
C ARG A 12 6.85 10.64 12.90
N VAL A 13 6.23 10.47 11.74
CA VAL A 13 6.91 9.98 10.55
C VAL A 13 6.81 11.05 9.45
N GLU A 14 7.97 11.43 8.90
CA GLU A 14 8.03 12.38 7.80
C GLU A 14 8.01 11.60 6.49
N THR A 15 7.16 12.03 5.59
CA THR A 15 6.99 11.39 4.28
C THR A 15 7.13 12.42 3.17
N ALA A 16 7.19 11.93 1.93
CA ALA A 16 7.18 12.82 0.76
C ALA A 16 5.88 13.64 0.65
N PHE A 17 4.84 13.25 1.38
CA PHE A 17 3.50 13.85 1.28
C PHE A 17 3.04 14.49 2.61
N GLY A 18 3.97 14.77 3.51
CA GLY A 18 3.66 15.41 4.77
C GLY A 18 4.12 14.60 5.97
N THR A 19 3.80 15.10 7.15
CA THR A 19 4.17 14.47 8.43
C THR A 19 2.93 13.83 9.04
N PHE A 20 3.07 12.61 9.51
CA PHE A 20 1.97 11.82 10.06
C PHE A 20 2.34 11.23 11.42
N ASP A 21 1.35 11.08 12.28
CA ASP A 21 1.51 10.39 13.54
C ASP A 21 1.14 8.92 13.35
N VAL A 22 2.03 8.01 13.75
CA VAL A 22 1.91 6.57 13.50
C VAL A 22 1.99 5.80 14.81
N ALA A 23 1.02 4.95 15.08
CA ALA A 23 1.04 4.05 16.22
C ALA A 23 1.68 2.71 15.82
N ALA A 24 2.21 1.99 16.81
CA ALA A 24 2.85 0.69 16.55
C ALA A 24 1.89 -0.30 15.88
N GLY A 25 0.61 -0.25 16.22
CA GLY A 25 -0.40 -1.12 15.60
C GLY A 25 -0.74 -0.81 14.16
N ASP A 26 -0.24 0.32 13.63
CA ASP A 26 -0.47 0.71 12.24
C ASP A 26 0.57 0.11 11.29
N ILE A 27 1.61 -0.52 11.83
CA ILE A 27 2.72 -1.01 11.02
C ILE A 27 2.35 -2.32 10.35
N VAL A 28 2.50 -2.36 9.03
CA VAL A 28 2.27 -3.54 8.21
C VAL A 28 3.60 -4.18 7.89
N SER A 29 3.69 -5.49 8.11
CA SER A 29 4.88 -6.26 7.75
C SER A 29 4.81 -6.65 6.28
N PHE A 30 5.88 -6.35 5.54
CA PHE A 30 6.06 -6.75 4.15
C PHE A 30 7.27 -7.68 4.09
N PRO A 31 7.07 -8.99 4.29
CA PRO A 31 8.20 -9.93 4.41
C PRO A 31 9.12 -9.96 3.20
N ALA A 32 8.60 -9.64 2.03
CA ALA A 32 9.39 -9.58 0.80
C ALA A 32 9.82 -8.15 0.43
N GLY A 33 9.45 -7.15 1.22
CA GLY A 33 9.62 -5.76 0.84
C GLY A 33 8.78 -5.43 -0.39
N LEU A 34 9.28 -4.49 -1.19
CA LEU A 34 8.70 -4.17 -2.50
C LEU A 34 9.81 -4.26 -3.54
N PRO A 35 9.50 -4.56 -4.81
CA PRO A 35 10.52 -4.62 -5.87
C PRO A 35 11.37 -3.34 -5.91
N GLY A 36 12.69 -3.51 -5.84
CA GLY A 36 13.62 -2.40 -5.74
C GLY A 36 13.80 -1.84 -4.34
N PHE A 37 13.00 -2.30 -3.37
CA PHE A 37 13.02 -1.85 -1.97
C PHE A 37 12.90 -3.04 -1.04
N GLU A 38 13.62 -4.12 -1.34
CA GLU A 38 13.52 -5.38 -0.59
C GLU A 38 13.98 -5.24 0.86
N GLU A 39 14.75 -4.22 1.18
CA GLU A 39 15.19 -3.96 2.54
C GLU A 39 14.12 -3.26 3.38
N CYS A 40 13.12 -2.66 2.76
CA CYS A 40 12.03 -2.00 3.46
C CYS A 40 10.94 -3.03 3.74
N ARG A 41 10.90 -3.53 4.97
CA ARG A 41 10.00 -4.63 5.33
C ARG A 41 8.89 -4.21 6.30
N ARG A 42 8.82 -2.95 6.63
CA ARG A 42 7.79 -2.42 7.52
C ARG A 42 7.30 -1.10 6.97
N PHE A 43 6.00 -1.04 6.75
CA PHE A 43 5.36 0.12 6.15
C PHE A 43 4.14 0.53 6.96
N VAL A 44 3.70 1.76 6.75
CA VAL A 44 2.39 2.22 7.20
C VAL A 44 1.61 2.75 6.00
N VAL A 45 0.29 2.61 6.05
CA VAL A 45 -0.60 3.17 5.05
C VAL A 45 -1.24 4.41 5.67
N LEU A 46 -0.97 5.56 5.09
CA LEU A 46 -1.35 6.84 5.66
C LEU A 46 -2.39 7.54 4.79
N SER A 47 -3.33 8.19 5.46
CA SER A 47 -4.42 8.93 4.81
C SER A 47 -4.46 10.35 5.35
N SER A 48 -4.87 11.29 4.50
CA SER A 48 -5.17 12.66 4.92
C SER A 48 -6.20 13.24 3.96
N ARG A 49 -6.83 14.33 4.37
CA ARG A 49 -7.80 15.03 3.51
C ARG A 49 -7.13 15.53 2.23
N GLU A 50 -5.90 16.03 2.36
CA GLU A 50 -5.17 16.56 1.21
C GLU A 50 -4.84 15.49 0.19
N LEU A 51 -4.66 14.24 0.63
CA LEU A 51 -4.31 13.14 -0.27
C LEU A 51 -5.51 12.44 -0.89
N GLU A 52 -6.67 12.46 -0.24
CA GLU A 52 -7.81 11.68 -0.72
C GLU A 52 -8.10 11.92 -2.19
N PRO A 53 -8.39 10.87 -2.96
CA PRO A 53 -8.59 9.47 -2.59
C PRO A 53 -7.30 8.64 -2.51
N PHE A 54 -6.15 9.27 -2.59
CA PHE A 54 -4.86 8.60 -2.54
C PHE A 54 -4.44 8.32 -1.10
N LYS A 55 -3.52 7.36 -0.96
CA LYS A 55 -2.88 7.01 0.29
C LYS A 55 -1.37 7.13 0.13
N CYS A 56 -0.67 7.28 1.23
CA CYS A 56 0.79 7.21 1.23
C CYS A 56 1.20 5.88 1.86
N LEU A 57 1.95 5.07 1.13
CA LEU A 57 2.58 3.86 1.65
C LEU A 57 4.01 4.22 1.99
N GLN A 58 4.33 4.27 3.28
CA GLN A 58 5.60 4.79 3.79
C GLN A 58 6.38 3.75 4.55
N SER A 59 7.65 3.57 4.19
CA SER A 59 8.55 2.72 4.98
C SER A 59 8.84 3.37 6.33
N VAL A 60 8.91 2.56 7.39
CA VAL A 60 9.19 3.04 8.74
C VAL A 60 10.52 2.53 9.27
N GLU A 61 11.27 1.82 8.44
CA GLU A 61 12.63 1.39 8.76
C GLU A 61 13.43 1.27 7.47
N GLY A 62 14.77 1.25 7.59
CA GLY A 62 15.67 1.18 6.46
C GLY A 62 15.63 2.48 5.64
N PRO A 63 15.95 2.41 4.35
CA PRO A 63 15.87 3.59 3.49
C PRO A 63 14.46 4.16 3.46
N SER A 64 14.35 5.49 3.47
CA SER A 64 13.05 6.14 3.38
C SER A 64 12.45 5.92 2.00
N ALA A 65 11.24 5.38 1.96
CA ALA A 65 10.52 5.16 0.72
C ALA A 65 9.05 5.55 0.92
N SER A 66 8.59 6.48 0.12
CA SER A 66 7.20 6.97 0.12
C SER A 66 6.58 6.67 -1.22
N PHE A 67 5.46 5.97 -1.22
CA PHE A 67 4.72 5.66 -2.44
C PHE A 67 3.33 6.24 -2.37
N LEU A 68 2.92 6.92 -3.41
CA LEU A 68 1.53 7.30 -3.57
C LEU A 68 0.77 6.09 -4.08
N ALA A 69 -0.42 5.85 -3.56
CA ALA A 69 -1.21 4.69 -3.94
C ALA A 69 -2.70 5.05 -3.97
N VAL A 70 -3.47 4.26 -4.69
CA VAL A 70 -4.92 4.45 -4.79
C VAL A 70 -5.57 3.07 -4.89
N ASP A 71 -6.80 2.94 -4.39
CA ASP A 71 -7.59 1.72 -4.64
C ASP A 71 -7.73 1.59 -6.16
N PRO A 72 -7.29 0.48 -6.75
CA PRO A 72 -7.29 0.34 -8.21
C PRO A 72 -8.69 0.51 -8.84
N ARG A 73 -9.76 0.24 -8.08
CA ARG A 73 -11.13 0.43 -8.59
C ARG A 73 -11.51 1.90 -8.72
N ARG A 74 -10.76 2.78 -8.06
CA ARG A 74 -10.95 4.22 -8.24
C ARG A 74 -10.39 4.71 -9.57
N ALA A 75 -9.45 3.97 -10.13
CA ALA A 75 -8.87 4.25 -11.45
C ALA A 75 -9.59 3.47 -12.55
N PHE A 76 -9.99 2.24 -12.24
CA PHE A 76 -10.62 1.33 -13.19
C PHE A 76 -11.73 0.57 -12.45
N PRO A 77 -13.00 1.00 -12.55
CA PRO A 77 -14.11 0.45 -11.72
C PRO A 77 -14.30 -1.04 -11.81
N ASP A 78 -14.00 -1.63 -12.97
CA ASP A 78 -14.16 -3.07 -13.19
C ASP A 78 -12.91 -3.87 -12.81
N TYR A 79 -11.98 -3.24 -12.10
CA TYR A 79 -10.73 -3.90 -11.71
C TYR A 79 -11.01 -5.16 -10.90
N ARG A 80 -10.36 -6.25 -11.28
CA ARG A 80 -10.45 -7.53 -10.58
C ARG A 80 -9.08 -8.17 -10.54
N CYS A 81 -8.73 -8.72 -9.40
CA CYS A 81 -7.52 -9.50 -9.23
C CYS A 81 -7.82 -10.64 -8.28
N ALA A 82 -7.62 -11.86 -8.73
CA ALA A 82 -7.83 -13.04 -7.90
C ALA A 82 -6.51 -13.39 -7.20
N LEU A 83 -6.62 -13.82 -5.94
CA LEU A 83 -5.47 -14.33 -5.22
C LEU A 83 -5.20 -15.77 -5.65
N SER A 84 -3.93 -16.08 -5.92
CA SER A 84 -3.49 -17.46 -6.08
C SER A 84 -3.46 -18.14 -4.71
N ASP A 85 -3.33 -19.47 -4.70
CA ASP A 85 -3.19 -20.22 -3.44
C ASP A 85 -1.94 -19.79 -2.68
N VAL A 86 -0.86 -19.51 -3.42
CA VAL A 86 0.39 -19.02 -2.81
C VAL A 86 0.16 -17.67 -2.15
N ASP A 87 -0.54 -16.77 -2.83
CA ASP A 87 -0.83 -15.44 -2.30
C ASP A 87 -1.71 -15.52 -1.04
N ARG A 88 -2.68 -16.43 -1.02
CA ARG A 88 -3.52 -16.64 0.16
C ARG A 88 -2.70 -17.04 1.37
N VAL A 89 -1.78 -17.97 1.17
CA VAL A 89 -0.90 -18.44 2.25
C VAL A 89 -0.02 -17.31 2.74
N ARG A 90 0.59 -16.57 1.82
CA ARG A 90 1.46 -15.45 2.17
C ARG A 90 0.72 -14.37 2.97
N LEU A 91 -0.53 -14.14 2.65
CA LEU A 91 -1.36 -13.14 3.32
C LEU A 91 -2.04 -13.67 4.59
N GLY A 92 -1.73 -14.91 5.00
CA GLY A 92 -2.24 -15.48 6.25
C GLY A 92 -3.68 -15.97 6.16
N GLU A 93 -4.08 -16.53 5.03
CA GLU A 93 -5.42 -17.07 4.79
C GLU A 93 -6.49 -16.00 5.09
N PRO A 94 -6.52 -14.90 4.35
CA PRO A 94 -7.38 -13.77 4.66
C PRO A 94 -8.84 -14.01 4.29
N ASP A 95 -9.71 -13.25 4.94
CA ASP A 95 -11.04 -13.01 4.42
C ASP A 95 -10.88 -11.96 3.30
N GLU A 96 -11.10 -12.38 2.04
CA GLU A 96 -10.84 -11.51 0.89
C GLU A 96 -11.69 -10.23 0.89
N ALA A 97 -12.84 -10.26 1.55
CA ALA A 97 -13.70 -9.09 1.65
C ALA A 97 -13.08 -7.96 2.48
N THR A 98 -12.11 -8.27 3.35
CA THR A 98 -11.48 -7.29 4.23
C THR A 98 -10.12 -6.79 3.73
N LEU A 99 -9.64 -7.33 2.61
CA LEU A 99 -8.35 -6.94 2.06
C LEU A 99 -8.34 -5.49 1.58
N VAL A 100 -7.22 -4.83 1.81
CA VAL A 100 -6.99 -3.48 1.29
C VAL A 100 -6.15 -3.60 0.03
N TRP A 101 -6.65 -3.09 -1.08
CA TRP A 101 -5.98 -3.12 -2.37
C TRP A 101 -5.46 -1.73 -2.70
N LEU A 102 -4.20 -1.66 -3.10
CA LEU A 102 -3.53 -0.40 -3.43
C LEU A 102 -2.76 -0.57 -4.73
N ALA A 103 -2.94 0.37 -5.63
CA ALA A 103 -2.15 0.45 -6.86
C ALA A 103 -1.18 1.61 -6.73
N ILE A 104 0.09 1.37 -7.01
CA ILE A 104 1.12 2.40 -6.91
C ILE A 104 0.92 3.42 -8.03
N VAL A 105 1.02 4.69 -7.66
CA VAL A 105 0.80 5.83 -8.55
C VAL A 105 2.10 6.59 -8.72
N THR A 106 2.44 6.90 -9.97
CA THR A 106 3.58 7.75 -10.31
C THR A 106 3.04 9.02 -10.96
N VAL A 107 3.44 10.16 -10.41
CA VAL A 107 3.02 11.46 -10.93
C VAL A 107 4.22 12.14 -11.55
N THR A 108 4.07 12.56 -12.80
CA THR A 108 5.07 13.36 -13.52
C THR A 108 4.45 14.68 -13.92
N ALA A 109 5.25 15.58 -14.53
CA ALA A 109 4.75 16.85 -15.01
C ALA A 109 3.68 16.70 -16.10
N GLU A 110 3.72 15.60 -16.85
CA GLU A 110 2.84 15.39 -18.00
C GLU A 110 1.67 14.46 -17.69
N GLU A 111 1.84 13.51 -16.76
CA GLU A 111 0.84 12.46 -16.60
C GLU A 111 0.86 11.84 -15.20
N THR A 112 -0.23 11.17 -14.88
CA THR A 112 -0.36 10.36 -13.67
C THR A 112 -0.57 8.92 -14.12
N ILE A 113 0.30 8.02 -13.67
CA ILE A 113 0.33 6.63 -14.10
C ILE A 113 0.03 5.72 -12.91
N VAL A 114 -0.85 4.76 -13.12
CA VAL A 114 -1.22 3.77 -12.11
C VAL A 114 -0.76 2.39 -12.55
N ASN A 115 -0.08 1.68 -11.66
CA ASN A 115 0.32 0.30 -11.91
C ASN A 115 -0.85 -0.62 -11.55
N LEU A 116 -1.65 -1.00 -12.53
CA LEU A 116 -2.78 -1.89 -12.32
C LEU A 116 -2.39 -3.37 -12.40
N ARG A 117 -1.18 -3.68 -12.88
CA ARG A 117 -0.74 -5.07 -13.05
C ARG A 117 -0.23 -5.69 -11.76
N ALA A 118 0.43 -4.93 -10.92
CA ALA A 118 1.08 -5.43 -9.71
C ALA A 118 0.56 -4.72 -8.47
N PRO A 119 -0.65 -5.06 -8.02
CA PRO A 119 -1.25 -4.38 -6.86
C PRO A 119 -0.56 -4.76 -5.56
N VAL A 120 -0.55 -3.80 -4.63
CA VAL A 120 -0.16 -4.05 -3.25
C VAL A 120 -1.44 -4.45 -2.51
N VAL A 121 -1.35 -5.52 -1.73
CA VAL A 121 -2.49 -6.03 -0.96
C VAL A 121 -2.09 -6.13 0.50
N VAL A 122 -2.95 -5.63 1.37
CA VAL A 122 -2.74 -5.69 2.83
C VAL A 122 -3.87 -6.47 3.46
N ASN A 123 -3.50 -7.44 4.29
CA ASN A 123 -4.45 -8.15 5.17
C ASN A 123 -4.43 -7.44 6.53
N PRO A 124 -5.43 -6.62 6.85
CA PRO A 124 -5.41 -5.84 8.09
C PRO A 124 -5.58 -6.69 9.34
N ALA A 125 -6.16 -7.89 9.22
CA ALA A 125 -6.31 -8.78 10.36
C ALA A 125 -4.97 -9.33 10.86
N ARG A 126 -3.98 -9.42 9.98
CA ARG A 126 -2.65 -9.93 10.28
C ARG A 126 -1.56 -8.88 10.12
N MET A 127 -1.90 -7.70 9.63
CA MET A 127 -0.95 -6.64 9.30
C MET A 127 0.18 -7.18 8.42
N LEU A 128 -0.21 -7.89 7.38
CA LEU A 128 0.68 -8.45 6.36
C LEU A 128 0.38 -7.82 5.02
N GLY A 129 1.42 -7.49 4.27
CA GLY A 129 1.28 -6.92 2.94
C GLY A 129 2.25 -7.53 1.95
N TYR A 130 1.84 -7.58 0.70
CA TYR A 130 2.65 -8.05 -0.42
C TYR A 130 2.28 -7.28 -1.67
N GLN A 131 3.26 -7.07 -2.54
CA GLN A 131 2.95 -6.65 -3.91
C GLN A 131 2.80 -7.92 -4.74
N LEU A 132 1.62 -8.12 -5.28
CA LEU A 132 1.32 -9.28 -6.09
C LEU A 132 1.83 -9.06 -7.51
N MET A 133 2.27 -10.16 -8.14
CA MET A 133 2.72 -10.14 -9.54
C MET A 133 2.02 -11.24 -10.32
N PRO A 134 0.71 -11.04 -10.61
CA PRO A 134 -0.05 -12.08 -11.31
C PRO A 134 0.51 -12.33 -12.71
N SER A 135 0.87 -13.57 -13.00
CA SER A 135 1.50 -13.92 -14.28
C SER A 135 0.56 -13.77 -15.48
N ASN A 136 -0.74 -13.84 -15.22
CA ASN A 136 -1.77 -13.80 -16.28
C ASN A 136 -2.51 -12.48 -16.33
N SER A 137 -1.99 -11.44 -15.69
CA SER A 137 -2.66 -10.15 -15.68
C SER A 137 -2.63 -9.50 -17.07
N LEU A 138 -3.78 -9.03 -17.51
CA LEU A 138 -3.91 -8.23 -18.72
C LEU A 138 -3.88 -6.73 -18.44
N TYR A 139 -3.81 -6.36 -17.14
CA TYR A 139 -3.76 -4.95 -16.78
C TYR A 139 -2.40 -4.35 -17.09
N PRO A 140 -2.36 -3.07 -17.48
CA PRO A 140 -1.09 -2.41 -17.79
C PRO A 140 -0.32 -2.03 -16.54
N LEU A 141 1.01 -2.02 -16.66
CA LEU A 141 1.90 -1.45 -15.66
C LEU A 141 1.77 0.07 -15.60
N ARG A 142 1.38 0.68 -16.71
CA ARG A 142 1.37 2.13 -16.89
C ARG A 142 0.00 2.58 -17.40
N TYR A 143 -1.01 2.46 -16.56
CA TYR A 143 -2.35 2.93 -16.90
C TYR A 143 -2.42 4.44 -16.67
N GLU A 144 -2.70 5.21 -17.69
CA GLU A 144 -2.84 6.65 -17.57
C GLU A 144 -4.13 7.00 -16.84
N LEU A 145 -3.99 7.69 -15.70
CA LEU A 145 -5.13 8.09 -14.90
C LEU A 145 -5.64 9.44 -15.40
N THR A 146 -6.83 9.44 -16.00
CA THR A 146 -7.46 10.67 -16.50
C THR A 146 -8.72 11.00 -15.72
N GLN A 147 -9.21 10.05 -14.92
CA GLN A 147 -10.45 10.20 -14.17
C GLN A 147 -10.43 9.31 -12.94
N LEU A 148 -10.98 9.80 -11.83
CA LEU A 148 -11.20 9.02 -10.62
C LEU A 148 -12.69 8.71 -10.49
N TYR A 149 -12.98 7.51 -10.03
CA TYR A 149 -14.35 7.01 -9.88
C TYR A 149 -14.78 6.86 -8.43
#